data_09ea89342b07805a6862f2eaf444a6e7
#
_entry.id   09ea89342b07805a6862f2eaf444a6e7
#
_cell.length_a   1.000
_cell.length_b   1.000
_cell.length_c   1.000
_cell.angle_alpha   90.00
_cell.angle_beta   90.00
_cell.angle_gamma   90.00
#
_symmetry.space_group_name_H-M   'P 1'
#
loop_
_entity.id
_entity.type
_entity.pdbx_description
1 polymer ?
#
loop_
_entity_poly.entity_id
_entity_poly.type
_entity_poly.pdbx_seq_one_letter_code
_entity_poly.pdbx_strand_id
1 'polypeptide(L)'
;MFWGAVIHANDPALAFTVRKFDGLSELQQAVGGFIEMVPGMGDRIKMYVCEDGLSEKMPPNPIASGLARQDLVGDAVLFSGFDEDGNELSITEHAAVQLLGAIGGD
;
A
#
# COMPACT_ATOMS: atom_id res chain seq x y z
N MET A 1 11.51 6.06 9.71
CA MET A 1 11.86 6.08 8.27
C MET A 1 11.82 4.66 7.71
N PHE A 2 11.15 4.46 6.57
CA PHE A 2 11.07 3.15 5.93
C PHE A 2 10.84 3.28 4.42
N TRP A 3 11.15 2.22 3.67
CA TRP A 3 10.86 2.15 2.24
C TRP A 3 9.56 1.40 2.02
N GLY A 4 8.64 2.02 1.30
CA GLY A 4 7.36 1.42 0.94
C GLY A 4 7.13 1.46 -0.55
N ALA A 5 6.21 0.62 -1.03
CA ALA A 5 5.80 0.63 -2.43
C ALA A 5 4.44 1.32 -2.53
N VAL A 6 4.40 2.43 -3.26
CA VAL A 6 3.14 3.09 -3.58
C VAL A 6 2.53 2.38 -4.78
N ILE A 7 1.40 1.73 -4.58
CA ILE A 7 0.68 1.02 -5.63
C ILE A 7 -0.35 1.99 -6.21
N HIS A 8 -0.15 2.36 -7.47
CA HIS A 8 -0.96 3.39 -8.11
C HIS A 8 -2.27 2.82 -8.65
N ALA A 9 -3.38 3.46 -8.30
CA ALA A 9 -4.70 2.99 -8.70
C ALA A 9 -5.00 3.23 -10.18
N ASN A 10 -4.44 4.29 -10.74
CA ASN A 10 -4.89 4.77 -12.04
C ASN A 10 -3.74 5.24 -12.92
N ASP A 11 -2.65 4.50 -12.92
CA ASP A 11 -1.51 4.79 -13.78
C ASP A 11 -1.20 3.55 -14.64
N PRO A 12 -1.59 3.54 -15.92
CA PRO A 12 -1.40 2.37 -16.77
C PRO A 12 0.07 2.11 -17.13
N ALA A 13 0.93 3.12 -16.98
CA ALA A 13 2.35 2.99 -17.33
C ALA A 13 3.21 2.58 -16.13
N LEU A 14 2.71 2.77 -14.91
CA LEU A 14 3.49 2.60 -13.68
C LEU A 14 2.65 1.96 -12.60
N ALA A 15 2.83 0.65 -12.39
CA ALA A 15 2.04 -0.10 -11.42
C ALA A 15 2.35 0.33 -9.98
N PHE A 16 3.63 0.58 -9.68
CA PHE A 16 4.03 1.01 -8.35
C PHE A 16 5.34 1.79 -8.39
N THR A 17 5.60 2.53 -7.32
CA THR A 17 6.85 3.28 -7.12
C THR A 17 7.37 2.99 -5.71
N VAL A 18 8.62 2.57 -5.59
CA VAL A 18 9.25 2.39 -4.28
C VAL A 18 9.84 3.72 -3.84
N ARG A 19 9.49 4.17 -2.64
CA ARG A 19 10.00 5.42 -2.11
C ARG A 19 10.18 5.36 -0.60
N LYS A 20 10.99 6.29 -0.08
CA LYS A 20 11.24 6.41 1.35
C LYS A 20 10.21 7.35 1.98
N PHE A 21 9.72 6.93 3.15
CA PHE A 21 8.78 7.71 3.95
C PHE A 21 9.43 8.06 5.29
N ASP A 22 9.42 9.35 5.64
CA ASP A 22 10.01 9.83 6.88
C ASP A 22 8.98 10.08 7.97
N GLY A 23 7.68 10.09 7.64
CA GLY A 23 6.66 10.32 8.64
C GLY A 23 5.25 10.28 8.08
N LEU A 24 4.31 10.57 8.97
CA LEU A 24 2.87 10.49 8.69
C LEU A 24 2.44 11.42 7.55
N SER A 25 3.01 12.62 7.51
CA SER A 25 2.64 13.60 6.47
C SER A 25 2.88 13.06 5.06
N GLU A 26 4.01 12.39 4.85
CA GLU A 26 4.33 11.82 3.54
C GLU A 26 3.40 10.66 3.17
N LEU A 27 3.03 9.84 4.17
CA LEU A 27 2.06 8.76 3.96
C LEU A 27 0.69 9.33 3.57
N GLN A 28 0.25 10.38 4.25
CA GLN A 28 -1.01 11.04 3.95
C GLN A 28 -1.01 11.63 2.54
N GLN A 29 0.10 12.22 2.12
CA GLN A 29 0.23 12.75 0.76
C GLN A 29 0.15 11.61 -0.27
N ALA A 30 0.78 10.48 0.02
CA ALA A 30 0.80 9.35 -0.92
C ALA A 30 -0.59 8.75 -1.15
N VAL A 31 -1.41 8.64 -0.10
CA VAL A 31 -2.76 8.06 -0.23
C VAL A 31 -3.84 9.10 -0.48
N GLY A 32 -3.53 10.39 -0.35
CA GLY A 32 -4.47 11.46 -0.62
C GLY A 32 -5.39 11.84 0.53
N GLY A 33 -5.02 11.53 1.76
CA GLY A 33 -5.81 11.84 2.95
C GLY A 33 -5.30 11.11 4.17
N PHE A 34 -6.13 11.00 5.20
CA PHE A 34 -5.76 10.25 6.40
C PHE A 34 -5.57 8.78 6.07
N ILE A 35 -4.56 8.17 6.69
CA ILE A 35 -4.25 6.76 6.44
C ILE A 35 -5.14 5.84 7.27
N GLU A 36 -5.47 4.70 6.66
CA GLU A 36 -6.15 3.60 7.32
C GLU A 36 -5.40 2.32 6.96
N MET A 37 -5.11 1.48 7.95
CA MET A 37 -4.46 0.21 7.68
C MET A 37 -5.49 -0.82 7.23
N VAL A 38 -5.19 -1.50 6.14
CA VAL A 38 -6.06 -2.56 5.61
C VAL A 38 -6.03 -3.76 6.56
N PRO A 39 -7.17 -4.23 7.05
CA PRO A 39 -7.20 -5.37 7.97
C PRO A 39 -6.99 -6.71 7.25
N GLY A 40 -6.57 -7.71 8.00
CA GLY A 40 -6.56 -9.09 7.53
C GLY A 40 -5.41 -9.50 6.62
N MET A 41 -4.35 -8.72 6.55
CA MET A 41 -3.22 -9.03 5.65
C MET A 41 -2.11 -9.88 6.30
N GLY A 42 -2.25 -10.24 7.56
CA GLY A 42 -1.22 -11.02 8.26
C GLY A 42 -0.08 -10.15 8.79
N ASP A 43 1.06 -10.79 9.12
CA ASP A 43 2.16 -10.11 9.80
C ASP A 43 3.33 -9.73 8.89
N ARG A 44 3.37 -10.25 7.68
CA ARG A 44 4.51 -10.07 6.77
C ARG A 44 4.36 -8.95 5.78
N ILE A 45 3.13 -8.58 5.48
CA ILE A 45 2.83 -7.44 4.61
C ILE A 45 1.68 -6.65 5.22
N LYS A 46 1.79 -5.33 5.12
CA LYS A 46 0.76 -4.40 5.59
C LYS A 46 0.56 -3.35 4.51
N MET A 47 -0.57 -2.68 4.56
CA MET A 47 -0.90 -1.69 3.55
C MET A 47 -1.70 -0.55 4.19
N TYR A 48 -1.35 0.69 3.82
CA TYR A 48 -2.14 1.87 4.14
C TYR A 48 -2.91 2.32 2.91
N VAL A 49 -4.13 2.73 3.12
CA VAL A 49 -4.99 3.36 2.10
C VAL A 49 -5.60 4.63 2.68
N CYS A 50 -6.27 5.42 1.84
CA CYS A 50 -7.00 6.60 2.31
C CYS A 50 -8.26 6.16 3.06
N GLU A 51 -8.43 6.65 4.28
CA GLU A 51 -9.60 6.36 5.12
C GLU A 51 -10.90 6.72 4.40
N ASP A 52 -10.90 7.83 3.65
CA ASP A 52 -12.08 8.36 2.99
C ASP A 52 -12.15 8.01 1.50
N GLY A 53 -11.39 6.99 1.04
CA GLY A 53 -11.29 6.67 -0.38
C GLY A 53 -12.62 6.45 -1.07
N LEU A 54 -13.55 5.73 -0.44
CA LEU A 54 -14.87 5.48 -1.01
C LEU A 54 -15.71 6.75 -1.09
N SER A 55 -15.75 7.54 -0.02
CA SER A 55 -16.53 8.79 0.01
C SER A 55 -15.95 9.85 -0.93
N GLU A 56 -14.62 9.83 -1.15
CA GLU A 56 -13.94 10.71 -2.11
C GLU A 56 -14.00 10.18 -3.54
N LYS A 57 -14.65 9.04 -3.75
CA LYS A 57 -14.82 8.40 -5.06
C LYS A 57 -13.50 8.14 -5.78
N MET A 58 -12.49 7.70 -5.03
CA MET A 58 -11.21 7.34 -5.62
C MET A 58 -11.34 6.13 -6.54
N PRO A 59 -10.51 6.03 -7.60
CA PRO A 59 -10.62 4.92 -8.54
C PRO A 59 -10.25 3.59 -7.89
N PRO A 60 -10.80 2.47 -8.37
CA PRO A 60 -10.43 1.14 -7.89
C PRO A 60 -8.93 0.88 -8.08
N ASN A 61 -8.35 0.11 -7.16
CA ASN A 61 -6.95 -0.29 -7.24
C ASN A 61 -6.88 -1.82 -7.34
N PRO A 62 -6.86 -2.38 -8.56
CA PRO A 62 -6.91 -3.83 -8.74
C PRO A 62 -5.72 -4.57 -8.12
N ILE A 63 -4.52 -4.00 -8.20
CA ILE A 63 -3.31 -4.64 -7.66
C ILE A 63 -3.40 -4.72 -6.13
N ALA A 64 -3.71 -3.60 -5.49
CA ALA A 64 -3.85 -3.57 -4.04
C ALA A 64 -5.00 -4.47 -3.58
N SER A 65 -6.11 -4.47 -4.31
CA SER A 65 -7.27 -5.32 -4.02
C SER A 65 -6.91 -6.80 -4.10
N GLY A 66 -6.11 -7.18 -5.09
CA GLY A 66 -5.64 -8.56 -5.24
C GLY A 66 -4.75 -9.00 -4.10
N LEU A 67 -3.84 -8.12 -3.67
CA LEU A 67 -2.95 -8.39 -2.54
C LEU A 67 -3.73 -8.55 -1.22
N ALA A 68 -4.70 -7.69 -0.99
CA ALA A 68 -5.45 -7.65 0.26
C ALA A 68 -6.66 -8.59 0.27
N ARG A 69 -7.06 -9.09 -0.89
CA ARG A 69 -8.28 -9.88 -1.08
C ARG A 69 -9.51 -9.14 -0.60
N GLN A 70 -9.55 -7.85 -0.89
CA GLN A 70 -10.64 -6.92 -0.54
C GLN A 70 -10.72 -5.88 -1.62
N ASP A 71 -11.89 -5.29 -1.80
CA ASP A 71 -12.04 -4.19 -2.76
C ASP A 71 -11.44 -2.92 -2.16
N LEU A 72 -10.36 -2.44 -2.76
CA LEU A 72 -9.67 -1.22 -2.34
C LEU A 72 -9.70 -0.18 -3.45
N VAL A 73 -9.73 1.09 -3.05
CA VAL A 73 -9.74 2.24 -3.96
C VAL A 73 -8.62 3.20 -3.59
N GLY A 74 -8.15 3.96 -4.58
CA GLY A 74 -7.08 4.94 -4.39
C GLY A 74 -5.70 4.30 -4.31
N ASP A 75 -4.68 5.15 -4.22
CA ASP A 75 -3.31 4.69 -4.10
C ASP A 75 -3.07 4.07 -2.72
N ALA A 76 -2.25 3.03 -2.67
CA ALA A 76 -1.95 2.30 -1.44
C ALA A 76 -0.45 2.25 -1.20
N VAL A 77 -0.03 2.19 0.06
CA VAL A 77 1.38 2.04 0.43
C VAL A 77 1.57 0.67 1.07
N LEU A 78 2.39 -0.16 0.42
CA LEU A 78 2.72 -1.51 0.87
C LEU A 78 4.04 -1.48 1.65
N PHE A 79 4.07 -2.14 2.81
CA PHE A 79 5.27 -2.30 3.62
C PHE A 79 5.23 -3.66 4.34
N SER A 80 6.28 -4.00 5.10
CA SER A 80 6.44 -5.39 5.56
C SER A 80 5.99 -5.66 6.99
N GLY A 81 5.33 -4.71 7.63
CA GLY A 81 4.84 -4.89 8.99
C GLY A 81 5.49 -3.92 9.95
N PHE A 82 5.50 -4.26 11.23
CA PHE A 82 6.00 -3.37 12.29
C PHE A 82 7.08 -4.06 13.11
N ASP A 83 8.04 -3.26 13.60
CA ASP A 83 9.01 -3.73 14.57
C ASP A 83 8.38 -3.76 15.97
N GLU A 84 9.18 -4.12 16.99
CA GLU A 84 8.71 -4.22 18.38
C GLU A 84 8.24 -2.87 18.94
N ASP A 85 8.75 -1.77 18.40
CA ASP A 85 8.39 -0.42 18.83
C ASP A 85 7.24 0.19 18.04
N GLY A 86 6.66 -0.57 17.10
CA GLY A 86 5.55 -0.10 16.29
C GLY A 86 5.95 0.73 15.09
N ASN A 87 7.22 0.72 14.71
CA ASN A 87 7.69 1.43 13.51
C ASN A 87 7.51 0.55 12.29
N GLU A 88 7.11 1.17 11.17
CA GLU A 88 6.96 0.45 9.91
C GLU A 88 8.29 -0.12 9.44
N LEU A 89 8.26 -1.36 8.96
CA LEU A 89 9.40 -2.03 8.37
C LEU A 89 9.38 -1.86 6.85
N SER A 90 10.55 -1.59 6.28
CA SER A 90 10.70 -1.46 4.84
C SER A 90 10.27 -2.73 4.11
N ILE A 91 9.86 -2.57 2.85
CA ILE A 91 9.48 -3.72 2.03
C ILE A 91 10.63 -4.72 1.94
N THR A 92 10.27 -6.01 2.06
CA THR A 92 11.21 -7.12 1.99
C THR A 92 11.07 -7.81 0.64
N GLU A 93 11.98 -8.76 0.37
CA GLU A 93 11.87 -9.61 -0.81
C GLU A 93 10.52 -10.33 -0.84
N HIS A 94 10.04 -10.81 0.31
CA HIS A 94 8.74 -11.48 0.40
C HIS A 94 7.61 -10.55 -0.09
N ALA A 95 7.58 -9.30 0.38
CA ALA A 95 6.58 -8.33 -0.04
C ALA A 95 6.70 -8.02 -1.53
N ALA A 96 7.92 -7.88 -2.04
CA ALA A 96 8.16 -7.61 -3.45
C ALA A 96 7.68 -8.75 -4.34
N VAL A 97 7.91 -10.00 -3.94
CA VAL A 97 7.44 -11.17 -4.69
C VAL A 97 5.91 -11.20 -4.74
N GLN A 98 5.24 -10.92 -3.62
CA GLN A 98 3.79 -10.85 -3.58
C GLN A 98 3.25 -9.76 -4.50
N LEU A 99 3.87 -8.58 -4.47
CA LEU A 99 3.48 -7.46 -5.32
C LEU A 99 3.63 -7.80 -6.81
N LEU A 100 4.77 -8.37 -7.18
CA LEU A 100 5.02 -8.75 -8.58
C LEU A 100 4.03 -9.82 -9.06
N GLY A 101 3.67 -10.77 -8.20
CA GLY A 101 2.66 -11.77 -8.52
C GLY A 101 1.30 -11.15 -8.76
N ALA A 102 0.91 -10.16 -7.96
CA ALA A 102 -0.36 -9.45 -8.12
C ALA A 102 -0.40 -8.65 -9.43
N ILE A 103 0.73 -8.04 -9.81
CA ILE A 103 0.83 -7.29 -11.07
C ILE A 103 0.76 -8.24 -12.25
N GLY A 104 1.38 -9.42 -12.14
CA GLY A 104 1.36 -10.43 -13.19
C GLY A 104 0.01 -11.05 -13.47
N GLY A 105 -0.98 -10.83 -12.59
CA GLY A 105 -2.36 -11.28 -12.82
C GLY A 105 -2.58 -12.77 -12.57
N ASP A 106 -1.70 -13.40 -11.83
CA ASP A 106 -1.82 -14.83 -11.52
C ASP A 106 -2.35 -15.09 -10.13
#